data_1f95a8f2cc55eb576b4f4cfd5c03aa87
#
_entry.id   1f95a8f2cc55eb576b4f4cfd5c03aa87
#
_cell.length_a   1.000
_cell.length_b   1.000
_cell.length_c   1.000
_cell.angle_alpha   90.00
_cell.angle_beta   90.00
_cell.angle_gamma   90.00
#
_symmetry.space_group_name_H-M   'P 1'
#
loop_
_entity.id
_entity.type
_entity.pdbx_description
1 polymer ?
#
loop_
_entity_poly.entity_id
_entity_poly.type
_entity_poly.pdbx_seq_one_letter_code
_entity_poly.pdbx_strand_id
1 'polypeptide(L)'
;MIFEDRAFRRPAETTNFLSPKLDRCVVGLAIGVVAAIFTSAPASAQGLGTTCGSVLPAAGQFGPFDYRTDRGNHLSLVEQGHFTPEVEALIRGANSRTPAGDLDYTLRAFPNHHRALIAMMTYGERTRSPQPAGANYSVECYFDRAVRFRPDDSIVRMIYATFLAGRSRRPEAIQQLEQATAIAPENPFTQYNIGLVYFDLKEYDRALAQAHKAIALGFPQAALREQLRAAGKWTDPPTSTTAVPGAAQNSDTASAAGSGSATPPPEAIPK
;
A
#
# COMPACT_ATOMS: atom_id res chain seq x y z
N MET A 1 -10.75 -5.73 -2.22
CA MET A 1 -11.73 -5.28 -1.24
C MET A 1 -11.16 -5.34 0.18
N ILE A 2 -9.95 -4.83 0.42
CA ILE A 2 -9.21 -5.04 1.68
C ILE A 2 -8.76 -3.71 2.32
N PHE A 3 -8.82 -2.61 1.60
CA PHE A 3 -8.43 -1.29 2.13
C PHE A 3 -9.60 -0.33 2.41
N GLU A 4 -10.86 -0.74 2.19
CA GLU A 4 -11.99 0.18 2.27
C GLU A 4 -12.51 0.47 3.69
N ASP A 5 -12.20 -0.33 4.72
CA ASP A 5 -12.91 -0.20 6.01
C ASP A 5 -12.04 0.09 7.25
N ARG A 6 -10.78 0.51 7.07
CA ARG A 6 -10.00 1.00 8.22
C ARG A 6 -9.34 2.34 7.91
N ALA A 7 -10.15 3.40 8.04
CA ALA A 7 -9.60 4.70 8.41
C ALA A 7 -8.86 4.53 9.74
N PHE A 8 -7.53 4.52 9.67
CA PHE A 8 -6.63 4.46 10.81
C PHE A 8 -6.75 5.78 11.59
N ARG A 9 -7.77 5.88 12.46
CA ARG A 9 -7.88 7.00 13.40
C ARG A 9 -6.83 6.80 14.48
N ARG A 10 -5.74 7.54 14.38
CA ARG A 10 -4.87 7.77 15.53
C ARG A 10 -5.60 8.70 16.50
N PRO A 11 -5.62 8.41 17.82
CA PRO A 11 -6.05 9.40 18.79
C PRO A 11 -5.06 10.57 18.78
N ALA A 12 -5.58 11.80 18.76
CA ALA A 12 -4.80 13.01 18.89
C ALA A 12 -4.17 13.05 20.30
N GLU A 13 -2.86 12.81 20.39
CA GLU A 13 -2.13 13.09 21.62
C GLU A 13 -1.89 14.61 21.72
N THR A 14 -2.65 15.26 22.58
CA THR A 14 -2.41 16.61 23.06
C THR A 14 -1.22 16.58 24.03
N THR A 15 -0.02 16.77 23.52
CA THR A 15 1.14 17.06 24.38
C THR A 15 1.22 18.54 24.65
N ASN A 16 0.82 18.95 25.87
CA ASN A 16 1.15 20.24 26.46
C ASN A 16 2.65 20.30 26.71
N PHE A 17 3.37 21.06 25.90
CA PHE A 17 4.78 21.34 26.09
C PHE A 17 4.91 22.61 26.94
N LEU A 18 5.20 22.43 28.25
CA LEU A 18 5.64 23.47 29.14
C LEU A 18 7.09 23.89 28.79
N SER A 19 7.26 25.11 28.35
CA SER A 19 8.57 25.71 28.10
C SER A 19 9.29 26.02 29.42
N PRO A 20 10.53 25.61 29.60
CA PRO A 20 11.37 26.20 30.64
C PRO A 20 12.06 27.46 30.12
N LYS A 21 11.96 28.53 30.93
CA LYS A 21 12.68 29.79 30.74
C LYS A 21 14.18 29.55 30.85
N LEU A 22 14.95 29.97 29.84
CA LEU A 22 16.41 30.04 29.92
C LEU A 22 16.81 31.43 30.42
N ASP A 23 17.47 31.46 31.58
CA ASP A 23 18.19 32.60 32.09
C ASP A 23 19.49 32.84 31.28
N ARG A 24 19.73 34.12 31.02
CA ARG A 24 20.92 34.65 30.34
C ARG A 24 22.15 34.49 31.23
N CYS A 25 23.17 33.79 30.75
CA CYS A 25 24.55 34.01 31.13
C CYS A 25 25.38 34.37 29.91
N VAL A 26 25.83 35.60 29.87
CA VAL A 26 26.78 36.12 28.88
C VAL A 26 28.19 35.83 29.40
N VAL A 27 28.97 35.06 28.69
CA VAL A 27 30.45 35.11 28.79
C VAL A 27 31.00 34.93 27.37
N GLY A 28 31.82 35.88 26.99
CA GLY A 28 32.35 36.00 25.65
C GLY A 28 33.67 35.26 25.40
N LEU A 29 34.07 35.37 24.14
CA LEU A 29 35.39 35.19 23.52
C LEU A 29 35.80 33.74 23.15
N ALA A 30 35.88 33.43 21.89
CA ALA A 30 37.10 33.43 21.07
C ALA A 30 36.78 32.83 19.69
N ILE A 31 37.18 33.57 18.65
CA ILE A 31 37.05 33.19 17.24
C ILE A 31 38.12 32.15 16.93
N GLY A 32 37.69 30.94 16.60
CA GLY A 32 38.51 29.91 15.97
C GLY A 32 37.75 29.33 14.79
N VAL A 33 38.01 29.86 13.58
CA VAL A 33 37.44 29.29 12.35
C VAL A 33 38.21 28.01 12.04
N VAL A 34 37.66 26.88 12.43
CA VAL A 34 38.06 25.57 11.89
C VAL A 34 37.02 25.19 10.87
N ALA A 35 37.38 25.33 9.59
CA ALA A 35 36.59 24.81 8.48
C ALA A 35 36.63 23.26 8.51
N ALA A 36 35.68 22.66 9.22
CA ALA A 36 35.45 21.22 9.11
C ALA A 36 34.79 20.94 7.78
N ILE A 37 35.56 20.39 6.84
CA ILE A 37 35.03 19.81 5.60
C ILE A 37 34.28 18.57 6.01
N PHE A 38 32.95 18.67 6.16
CA PHE A 38 32.08 17.51 6.26
C PHE A 38 32.02 16.85 4.90
N THR A 39 32.91 15.87 4.65
CA THR A 39 32.67 14.88 3.61
C THR A 39 31.51 14.02 4.06
N SER A 40 30.29 14.36 3.60
CA SER A 40 29.15 13.48 3.69
C SER A 40 29.45 12.23 2.85
N ALA A 41 29.94 11.18 3.50
CA ALA A 41 29.96 9.87 2.89
C ALA A 41 28.51 9.48 2.54
N PRO A 42 28.23 8.98 1.33
CA PRO A 42 26.91 8.46 1.04
C PRO A 42 26.65 7.31 2.03
N ALA A 43 25.58 7.41 2.78
CA ALA A 43 25.10 6.30 3.58
C ALA A 43 24.81 5.15 2.62
N SER A 44 25.72 4.20 2.55
CA SER A 44 25.54 2.96 1.81
C SER A 44 24.28 2.32 2.38
N ALA A 45 23.21 2.25 1.60
CA ALA A 45 22.07 1.38 1.84
C ALA A 45 22.61 -0.05 1.82
N GLN A 46 23.12 -0.51 2.97
CA GLN A 46 23.48 -1.91 3.17
C GLN A 46 22.16 -2.68 3.15
N GLY A 47 21.93 -3.37 2.03
CA GLY A 47 20.72 -4.13 1.80
C GLY A 47 20.47 -5.11 2.95
N LEU A 48 19.29 -5.05 3.55
CA LEU A 48 18.74 -6.00 4.52
C LEU A 48 18.80 -7.47 4.04
N GLY A 49 19.12 -7.69 2.77
CA GLY A 49 19.07 -8.99 2.12
C GLY A 49 19.91 -10.12 2.76
N THR A 50 20.99 -9.79 3.46
CA THR A 50 21.83 -10.79 4.15
C THR A 50 21.33 -11.10 5.55
N THR A 51 20.65 -10.16 6.21
CA THR A 51 20.14 -10.32 7.59
C THR A 51 18.78 -11.01 7.65
N CYS A 52 17.98 -10.97 6.57
CA CYS A 52 16.64 -11.54 6.51
C CYS A 52 16.59 -13.00 6.00
N GLY A 53 17.74 -13.64 5.85
CA GLY A 53 17.86 -15.02 5.42
C GLY A 53 17.52 -15.27 3.95
N SER A 54 17.67 -16.53 3.51
CA SER A 54 17.32 -16.97 2.16
C SER A 54 15.81 -16.97 1.94
N VAL A 55 15.37 -16.60 0.75
CA VAL A 55 13.99 -16.79 0.30
C VAL A 55 13.79 -18.19 -0.28
N LEU A 56 14.88 -18.82 -0.75
CA LEU A 56 14.84 -20.18 -1.25
C LEU A 56 14.50 -21.15 -0.10
N PRO A 57 13.70 -22.19 -0.37
CA PRO A 57 13.30 -23.13 0.66
C PRO A 57 14.51 -23.90 1.19
N ALA A 58 14.53 -24.16 2.48
CA ALA A 58 15.37 -25.22 3.02
C ALA A 58 14.87 -26.59 2.55
N ALA A 59 15.74 -27.58 2.53
CA ALA A 59 15.34 -28.94 2.16
C ALA A 59 14.15 -29.42 3.00
N GLY A 60 13.08 -29.87 2.34
CA GLY A 60 11.84 -30.32 2.98
C GLY A 60 10.88 -29.23 3.43
N GLN A 61 11.15 -27.95 3.17
CA GLN A 61 10.24 -26.86 3.48
C GLN A 61 9.13 -26.79 2.42
N PHE A 62 7.87 -26.59 2.87
CA PHE A 62 6.72 -26.37 2.01
C PHE A 62 6.73 -24.94 1.45
N GLY A 63 6.70 -24.81 0.12
CA GLY A 63 6.85 -23.52 -0.58
C GLY A 63 8.30 -23.20 -0.97
N PRO A 64 8.62 -21.96 -1.40
CA PRO A 64 7.70 -20.82 -1.53
C PRO A 64 6.84 -20.87 -2.79
N PHE A 65 5.59 -20.46 -2.66
CA PHE A 65 4.61 -20.33 -3.73
C PHE A 65 4.23 -18.86 -3.95
N ASP A 66 3.88 -18.50 -5.20
CA ASP A 66 3.40 -17.15 -5.50
C ASP A 66 1.90 -17.02 -5.17
N TYR A 67 1.57 -16.18 -4.21
CA TYR A 67 0.21 -15.90 -3.77
C TYR A 67 -0.72 -15.42 -4.88
N ARG A 68 -0.21 -14.76 -5.93
CA ARG A 68 -1.01 -14.24 -7.04
C ARG A 68 -1.47 -15.32 -8.01
N THR A 69 -0.66 -16.38 -8.17
CA THR A 69 -0.85 -17.40 -9.21
C THR A 69 -1.17 -18.77 -8.65
N ASP A 70 -0.62 -19.16 -7.50
CA ASP A 70 -0.91 -20.44 -6.85
C ASP A 70 -2.13 -20.29 -5.92
N ARG A 71 -3.33 -20.26 -6.54
CA ARG A 71 -4.63 -20.11 -5.87
C ARG A 71 -5.33 -21.44 -5.60
N GLY A 72 -4.65 -22.55 -5.86
CA GLY A 72 -5.22 -23.90 -5.75
C GLY A 72 -5.03 -24.52 -4.36
N ASN A 73 -4.72 -25.83 -4.36
CA ASN A 73 -4.63 -26.65 -3.16
C ASN A 73 -3.59 -26.17 -2.15
N HIS A 74 -2.43 -25.64 -2.60
CA HIS A 74 -1.39 -25.19 -1.69
C HIS A 74 -1.86 -23.99 -0.85
N LEU A 75 -2.49 -22.99 -1.50
CA LEU A 75 -3.01 -21.84 -0.77
C LEU A 75 -4.12 -22.25 0.19
N SER A 76 -5.07 -23.06 -0.28
CA SER A 76 -6.17 -23.53 0.55
C SER A 76 -5.69 -24.30 1.79
N LEU A 77 -4.69 -25.17 1.61
CA LEU A 77 -4.09 -25.93 2.71
C LEU A 77 -3.43 -25.02 3.76
N VAL A 78 -2.67 -24.03 3.31
CA VAL A 78 -1.99 -23.08 4.21
C VAL A 78 -2.99 -22.18 4.91
N GLU A 79 -3.98 -21.62 4.20
CA GLU A 79 -4.98 -20.73 4.80
C GLU A 79 -5.86 -21.47 5.81
N GLN A 80 -6.30 -22.70 5.52
CA GLN A 80 -7.08 -23.50 6.46
C GLN A 80 -6.32 -23.85 7.73
N GLY A 81 -5.02 -24.11 7.62
CA GLY A 81 -4.19 -24.49 8.78
C GLY A 81 -3.60 -23.29 9.53
N HIS A 82 -3.18 -22.25 8.83
CA HIS A 82 -2.33 -21.21 9.40
C HIS A 82 -2.78 -19.77 9.14
N PHE A 83 -3.81 -19.56 8.33
CA PHE A 83 -4.35 -18.23 8.08
C PHE A 83 -5.88 -18.19 8.21
N THR A 84 -6.35 -18.80 9.31
CA THR A 84 -7.78 -18.81 9.64
C THR A 84 -8.30 -17.40 9.93
N PRO A 85 -9.63 -17.17 9.91
CA PRO A 85 -10.19 -15.87 10.26
C PRO A 85 -9.73 -15.32 11.62
N GLU A 86 -9.49 -16.19 12.61
CA GLU A 86 -9.01 -15.78 13.93
C GLU A 86 -7.54 -15.35 13.91
N VAL A 87 -6.70 -16.00 13.08
CA VAL A 87 -5.30 -15.61 12.87
C VAL A 87 -5.25 -14.27 12.12
N GLU A 88 -6.03 -14.13 11.05
CA GLU A 88 -6.11 -12.87 10.29
C GLU A 88 -6.61 -11.71 11.16
N ALA A 89 -7.63 -11.95 12.00
CA ALA A 89 -8.14 -10.97 12.94
C ALA A 89 -7.23 -10.76 14.17
N LEU A 90 -6.12 -11.49 14.26
CA LEU A 90 -5.14 -11.38 15.34
C LEU A 90 -5.73 -11.68 16.74
N ILE A 91 -6.71 -12.58 16.81
CA ILE A 91 -7.39 -12.98 18.03
C ILE A 91 -6.57 -14.05 18.76
N ARG A 92 -6.19 -15.12 18.04
CA ARG A 92 -5.43 -16.27 18.55
C ARG A 92 -4.70 -16.99 17.42
N GLY A 93 -3.72 -17.80 17.75
CA GLY A 93 -3.14 -18.75 16.80
C GLY A 93 -4.11 -19.89 16.47
N ALA A 94 -3.90 -20.55 15.33
CA ALA A 94 -4.60 -21.75 14.91
C ALA A 94 -3.83 -23.03 15.32
N ASN A 95 -2.63 -23.19 14.76
CA ASN A 95 -1.71 -24.28 15.08
C ASN A 95 -0.49 -23.82 15.89
N SER A 96 -0.38 -22.53 16.11
CA SER A 96 0.67 -21.90 16.90
C SER A 96 0.11 -21.25 18.16
N ARG A 97 0.99 -20.98 19.15
CA ARG A 97 0.60 -20.34 20.40
C ARG A 97 0.11 -18.91 20.21
N THR A 98 0.63 -18.22 19.19
CA THR A 98 0.32 -16.83 18.88
C THR A 98 -0.02 -16.68 17.42
N PRO A 99 -0.79 -15.63 17.02
CA PRO A 99 -1.02 -15.35 15.61
C PRO A 99 0.28 -15.23 14.80
N ALA A 100 1.35 -14.67 15.38
CA ALA A 100 2.62 -14.49 14.69
C ALA A 100 3.28 -15.81 14.26
N GLY A 101 3.12 -16.90 15.03
CA GLY A 101 3.66 -18.20 14.64
C GLY A 101 2.97 -18.78 13.41
N ASP A 102 1.67 -18.63 13.29
CA ASP A 102 0.92 -19.07 12.12
C ASP A 102 1.12 -18.13 10.91
N LEU A 103 1.23 -16.81 11.15
CA LEU A 103 1.61 -15.86 10.13
C LEU A 103 3.03 -16.11 9.60
N ASP A 104 3.98 -16.51 10.47
CA ASP A 104 5.34 -16.91 10.08
C ASP A 104 5.29 -18.12 9.14
N TYR A 105 4.52 -19.17 9.49
CA TYR A 105 4.36 -20.31 8.61
C TYR A 105 3.79 -19.90 7.24
N THR A 106 2.71 -19.12 7.25
CA THR A 106 2.05 -18.62 6.04
C THR A 106 3.02 -17.83 5.16
N LEU A 107 3.80 -16.91 5.74
CA LEU A 107 4.76 -16.06 5.03
C LEU A 107 6.07 -16.78 4.62
N ARG A 108 6.35 -17.95 5.15
CA ARG A 108 7.40 -18.82 4.63
C ARG A 108 6.90 -19.65 3.44
N ALA A 109 5.66 -20.12 3.49
CA ALA A 109 5.03 -20.87 2.41
C ALA A 109 4.65 -19.95 1.22
N PHE A 110 4.14 -18.75 1.50
CA PHE A 110 3.73 -17.73 0.53
C PHE A 110 4.35 -16.38 0.91
N PRO A 111 5.60 -16.09 0.55
CA PRO A 111 6.28 -14.87 0.98
C PRO A 111 5.55 -13.58 0.59
N ASN A 112 4.86 -13.59 -0.55
CA ASN A 112 4.06 -12.47 -1.02
C ASN A 112 2.55 -12.59 -0.70
N HIS A 113 2.17 -13.25 0.38
CA HIS A 113 0.79 -13.33 0.82
C HIS A 113 0.33 -11.97 1.38
N HIS A 114 -0.38 -11.20 0.57
CA HIS A 114 -0.72 -9.80 0.86
C HIS A 114 -1.43 -9.62 2.21
N ARG A 115 -2.47 -10.43 2.47
CA ARG A 115 -3.24 -10.34 3.72
C ARG A 115 -2.40 -10.73 4.95
N ALA A 116 -1.56 -11.75 4.83
CA ALA A 116 -0.68 -12.16 5.92
C ALA A 116 0.42 -11.12 6.23
N LEU A 117 0.96 -10.43 5.21
CA LEU A 117 1.88 -9.31 5.40
C LEU A 117 1.22 -8.16 6.18
N ILE A 118 -0.03 -7.80 5.83
CA ILE A 118 -0.79 -6.78 6.55
C ILE A 118 -1.05 -7.22 8.00
N ALA A 119 -1.46 -8.47 8.19
CA ALA A 119 -1.72 -9.02 9.52
C ALA A 119 -0.44 -9.03 10.38
N MET A 120 0.70 -9.45 9.83
CA MET A 120 2.00 -9.45 10.53
C MET A 120 2.44 -8.03 10.89
N MET A 121 2.29 -7.07 9.97
CA MET A 121 2.56 -5.65 10.22
C MET A 121 1.72 -5.13 11.39
N THR A 122 0.41 -5.33 11.32
CA THR A 122 -0.55 -4.89 12.34
C THR A 122 -0.28 -5.55 13.70
N TYR A 123 0.10 -6.83 13.69
CA TYR A 123 0.43 -7.54 14.93
C TYR A 123 1.71 -7.00 15.57
N GLY A 124 2.74 -6.71 14.77
CA GLY A 124 3.98 -6.05 15.23
C GLY A 124 3.73 -4.67 15.84
N GLU A 125 2.85 -3.88 15.24
CA GLU A 125 2.43 -2.57 15.78
C GLU A 125 1.66 -2.71 17.08
N ARG A 126 0.67 -3.61 17.12
CA ARG A 126 -0.16 -3.86 18.30
C ARG A 126 0.65 -4.38 19.50
N THR A 127 1.64 -5.24 19.24
CA THR A 127 2.52 -5.79 20.28
C THR A 127 3.72 -4.90 20.57
N ARG A 128 3.92 -3.80 19.80
CA ARG A 128 5.08 -2.90 19.86
C ARG A 128 6.41 -3.66 19.75
N SER A 129 6.42 -4.73 18.98
CA SER A 129 7.58 -5.58 18.78
C SER A 129 8.03 -5.58 17.32
N PRO A 130 9.32 -5.33 17.04
CA PRO A 130 9.85 -5.47 15.69
C PRO A 130 9.87 -6.94 15.24
N GLN A 131 9.91 -7.88 16.19
CA GLN A 131 9.80 -9.32 15.95
C GLN A 131 8.85 -9.91 17.00
N PRO A 132 7.56 -10.05 16.67
CA PRO A 132 6.58 -10.60 17.61
C PRO A 132 6.90 -12.04 18.04
N ALA A 133 6.54 -12.41 19.27
CA ALA A 133 6.77 -13.76 19.79
C ALA A 133 6.10 -14.81 18.90
N GLY A 134 6.87 -15.78 18.43
CA GLY A 134 6.46 -16.82 17.48
C GLY A 134 6.86 -16.54 16.03
N ALA A 135 7.30 -15.33 15.71
CA ALA A 135 7.85 -15.01 14.39
C ALA A 135 9.35 -15.33 14.32
N ASN A 136 9.80 -16.00 13.24
CA ASN A 136 11.21 -16.31 13.02
C ASN A 136 12.02 -15.12 12.53
N TYR A 137 11.36 -14.12 11.96
CA TYR A 137 11.99 -12.93 11.40
C TYR A 137 11.35 -11.66 11.98
N SER A 138 12.06 -10.54 11.85
CA SER A 138 11.43 -9.25 12.09
C SER A 138 10.32 -8.98 11.07
N VAL A 139 9.36 -8.13 11.44
CA VAL A 139 8.27 -7.72 10.52
C VAL A 139 8.83 -7.17 9.21
N GLU A 140 9.89 -6.37 9.27
CA GLU A 140 10.53 -5.81 8.08
C GLU A 140 11.16 -6.90 7.19
N CYS A 141 11.73 -7.94 7.80
CA CYS A 141 12.31 -9.04 7.04
C CYS A 141 11.26 -9.81 6.22
N TYR A 142 10.00 -9.89 6.66
CA TYR A 142 8.97 -10.50 5.82
C TYR A 142 8.71 -9.67 4.57
N PHE A 143 8.75 -8.34 4.65
CA PHE A 143 8.64 -7.46 3.48
C PHE A 143 9.85 -7.59 2.55
N ASP A 144 11.06 -7.56 3.09
CA ASP A 144 12.29 -7.77 2.30
C ASP A 144 12.24 -9.11 1.55
N ARG A 145 11.88 -10.19 2.26
CA ARG A 145 11.72 -11.52 1.67
C ARG A 145 10.65 -11.54 0.57
N ALA A 146 9.51 -10.90 0.78
CA ALA A 146 8.43 -10.80 -0.21
C ALA A 146 8.88 -10.07 -1.48
N VAL A 147 9.57 -8.94 -1.33
CA VAL A 147 10.11 -8.15 -2.46
C VAL A 147 11.19 -8.93 -3.21
N ARG A 148 12.08 -9.64 -2.52
CA ARG A 148 13.10 -10.48 -3.16
C ARG A 148 12.49 -11.70 -3.85
N PHE A 149 11.44 -12.26 -3.32
CA PHE A 149 10.72 -13.39 -3.90
C PHE A 149 9.96 -12.99 -5.16
N ARG A 150 9.22 -11.87 -5.09
CA ARG A 150 8.44 -11.33 -6.22
C ARG A 150 8.68 -9.83 -6.36
N PRO A 151 9.78 -9.44 -7.03
CA PRO A 151 10.09 -8.03 -7.23
C PRO A 151 9.06 -7.30 -8.11
N ASP A 152 8.27 -8.04 -8.86
CA ASP A 152 7.18 -7.60 -9.74
C ASP A 152 5.79 -7.53 -9.05
N ASP A 153 5.73 -7.70 -7.73
CA ASP A 153 4.48 -7.59 -6.98
C ASP A 153 4.27 -6.15 -6.46
N SER A 154 3.49 -5.37 -7.21
CA SER A 154 3.18 -3.97 -6.89
C SER A 154 2.43 -3.83 -5.56
N ILE A 155 1.61 -4.83 -5.20
CA ILE A 155 0.83 -4.80 -3.95
C ILE A 155 1.74 -5.00 -2.74
N VAL A 156 2.70 -5.92 -2.81
CA VAL A 156 3.72 -6.09 -1.75
C VAL A 156 4.47 -4.78 -1.52
N ARG A 157 4.91 -4.10 -2.59
CA ARG A 157 5.64 -2.84 -2.47
C ARG A 157 4.80 -1.74 -1.84
N MET A 158 3.52 -1.67 -2.19
CA MET A 158 2.58 -0.71 -1.60
C MET A 158 2.37 -0.97 -0.10
N ILE A 159 2.19 -2.23 0.32
CA ILE A 159 2.06 -2.59 1.73
C ILE A 159 3.38 -2.28 2.48
N TYR A 160 4.52 -2.55 1.86
CA TYR A 160 5.83 -2.24 2.45
C TYR A 160 6.02 -0.72 2.60
N ALA A 161 5.58 0.07 1.62
CA ALA A 161 5.59 1.54 1.75
C ALA A 161 4.75 2.02 2.93
N THR A 162 3.58 1.41 3.17
CA THR A 162 2.73 1.71 4.34
C THR A 162 3.47 1.41 5.65
N PHE A 163 4.16 0.27 5.73
CA PHE A 163 4.98 -0.10 6.88
C PHE A 163 6.11 0.91 7.14
N LEU A 164 6.82 1.32 6.09
CA LEU A 164 7.91 2.31 6.17
C LEU A 164 7.40 3.69 6.58
N ALA A 165 6.25 4.11 6.03
CA ALA A 165 5.58 5.36 6.39
C ALA A 165 5.22 5.41 7.88
N GLY A 166 4.69 4.32 8.42
CA GLY A 166 4.39 4.17 9.86
C GLY A 166 5.62 4.29 10.77
N ARG A 167 6.83 4.11 10.22
CA ARG A 167 8.12 4.23 10.90
C ARG A 167 8.87 5.52 10.59
N SER A 168 8.20 6.49 9.98
CA SER A 168 8.79 7.77 9.57
C SER A 168 9.96 7.64 8.57
N ARG A 169 10.05 6.52 7.87
CA ARG A 169 11.05 6.24 6.81
C ARG A 169 10.49 6.68 5.45
N ARG A 170 10.13 7.98 5.38
CA ARG A 170 9.46 8.58 4.21
C ARG A 170 10.19 8.39 2.88
N PRO A 171 11.52 8.62 2.77
CA PRO A 171 12.23 8.43 1.50
C PRO A 171 12.13 7.00 0.96
N GLU A 172 12.25 6.03 1.83
CA GLU A 172 12.18 4.60 1.45
C GLU A 172 10.74 4.19 1.09
N ALA A 173 9.74 4.71 1.81
CA ALA A 173 8.34 4.53 1.45
C ALA A 173 8.05 5.06 0.04
N ILE A 174 8.52 6.27 -0.27
CA ILE A 174 8.37 6.88 -1.61
C ILE A 174 9.03 5.99 -2.67
N GLN A 175 10.23 5.49 -2.44
CA GLN A 175 10.92 4.59 -3.37
C GLN A 175 10.09 3.33 -3.68
N GLN A 176 9.48 2.71 -2.66
CA GLN A 176 8.61 1.54 -2.87
C GLN A 176 7.36 1.90 -3.69
N LEU A 177 6.76 3.07 -3.46
CA LEU A 177 5.58 3.54 -4.22
C LEU A 177 5.93 3.84 -5.68
N GLU A 178 7.07 4.45 -5.96
CA GLU A 178 7.56 4.70 -7.32
C GLU A 178 7.77 3.39 -8.09
N GLN A 179 8.36 2.40 -7.44
CA GLN A 179 8.52 1.06 -8.03
C GLN A 179 7.17 0.36 -8.25
N ALA A 180 6.23 0.46 -7.30
CA ALA A 180 4.88 -0.08 -7.47
C ALA A 180 4.13 0.56 -8.66
N THR A 181 4.27 1.88 -8.82
CA THR A 181 3.71 2.63 -9.96
C THR A 181 4.30 2.16 -11.29
N ALA A 182 5.62 1.92 -11.34
CA ALA A 182 6.30 1.44 -12.55
C ALA A 182 5.90 0.02 -12.95
N ILE A 183 5.64 -0.85 -11.95
CA ILE A 183 5.23 -2.25 -12.18
C ILE A 183 3.79 -2.33 -12.73
N ALA A 184 2.87 -1.53 -12.20
CA ALA A 184 1.46 -1.59 -12.54
C ALA A 184 0.89 -0.21 -12.96
N PRO A 185 1.45 0.40 -14.03
CA PRO A 185 1.10 1.78 -14.39
C PRO A 185 -0.36 1.94 -14.81
N GLU A 186 -0.96 0.93 -15.40
CA GLU A 186 -2.33 0.97 -15.91
C GLU A 186 -3.35 0.25 -15.01
N ASN A 187 -2.96 -0.10 -13.78
CA ASN A 187 -3.89 -0.71 -12.82
C ASN A 187 -4.53 0.39 -11.95
N PRO A 188 -5.83 0.70 -12.15
CA PRO A 188 -6.50 1.79 -11.46
C PRO A 188 -6.58 1.61 -9.94
N PHE A 189 -6.75 0.36 -9.48
CA PHE A 189 -6.74 0.03 -8.05
C PHE A 189 -5.37 0.31 -7.42
N THR A 190 -4.28 -0.08 -8.10
CA THR A 190 -2.91 0.20 -7.63
C THR A 190 -2.67 1.71 -7.55
N GLN A 191 -3.02 2.49 -8.59
CA GLN A 191 -2.83 3.94 -8.58
C GLN A 191 -3.61 4.61 -7.44
N TYR A 192 -4.87 4.23 -7.25
CA TYR A 192 -5.68 4.75 -6.15
C TYR A 192 -5.06 4.51 -4.78
N ASN A 193 -4.65 3.27 -4.49
CA ASN A 193 -4.07 2.91 -3.19
C ASN A 193 -2.69 3.56 -2.97
N ILE A 194 -1.86 3.69 -4.01
CA ILE A 194 -0.62 4.46 -3.95
C ILE A 194 -0.92 5.91 -3.59
N GLY A 195 -1.97 6.50 -4.18
CA GLY A 195 -2.43 7.85 -3.85
C GLY A 195 -2.79 8.02 -2.38
N LEU A 196 -3.47 7.04 -1.78
CA LEU A 196 -3.78 7.05 -0.34
C LEU A 196 -2.51 7.05 0.52
N VAL A 197 -1.50 6.23 0.18
CA VAL A 197 -0.23 6.19 0.94
C VAL A 197 0.54 7.50 0.76
N TYR A 198 0.56 8.10 -0.44
CA TYR A 198 1.14 9.43 -0.64
C TYR A 198 0.43 10.51 0.19
N PHE A 199 -0.91 10.44 0.29
CA PHE A 199 -1.68 11.35 1.13
C PHE A 199 -1.27 11.24 2.61
N ASP A 200 -1.13 10.03 3.15
CA ASP A 200 -0.67 9.78 4.52
C ASP A 200 0.75 10.30 4.76
N LEU A 201 1.61 10.23 3.76
CA LEU A 201 2.95 10.80 3.75
C LEU A 201 2.97 12.33 3.59
N LYS A 202 1.81 12.98 3.39
CA LYS A 202 1.66 14.41 3.08
C LYS A 202 2.35 14.84 1.77
N GLU A 203 2.54 13.87 0.86
CA GLU A 203 2.98 14.08 -0.52
C GLU A 203 1.78 14.41 -1.40
N TYR A 204 1.12 15.54 -1.12
CA TYR A 204 -0.18 15.85 -1.69
C TYR A 204 -0.19 15.99 -3.22
N ASP A 205 0.88 16.52 -3.81
CA ASP A 205 0.98 16.66 -5.26
C ASP A 205 1.06 15.28 -5.94
N ARG A 206 1.81 14.36 -5.34
CA ARG A 206 1.89 12.96 -5.79
C ARG A 206 0.57 12.23 -5.57
N ALA A 207 -0.09 12.44 -4.43
CA ALA A 207 -1.40 11.88 -4.15
C ALA A 207 -2.45 12.35 -5.16
N LEU A 208 -2.46 13.64 -5.51
CA LEU A 208 -3.33 14.24 -6.51
C LEU A 208 -3.10 13.63 -7.90
N ALA A 209 -1.85 13.50 -8.32
CA ALA A 209 -1.51 12.89 -9.61
C ALA A 209 -2.00 11.43 -9.69
N GLN A 210 -1.86 10.66 -8.62
CA GLN A 210 -2.35 9.28 -8.56
C GLN A 210 -3.88 9.21 -8.53
N ALA A 211 -4.55 10.13 -7.84
CA ALA A 211 -6.01 10.22 -7.84
C ALA A 211 -6.55 10.49 -9.26
N HIS A 212 -5.96 11.46 -9.97
CA HIS A 212 -6.33 11.75 -11.36
C HIS A 212 -6.10 10.56 -12.28
N LYS A 213 -4.96 9.87 -12.12
CA LYS A 213 -4.64 8.68 -12.90
C LYS A 213 -5.64 7.55 -12.66
N ALA A 214 -5.97 7.27 -11.39
CA ALA A 214 -6.95 6.26 -11.05
C ALA A 214 -8.34 6.57 -11.65
N ILE A 215 -8.77 7.83 -11.60
CA ILE A 215 -10.03 8.29 -12.21
C ILE A 215 -9.99 8.11 -13.74
N ALA A 216 -8.91 8.53 -14.39
CA ALA A 216 -8.73 8.39 -15.83
C ALA A 216 -8.76 6.92 -16.29
N LEU A 217 -8.30 6.00 -15.45
CA LEU A 217 -8.35 4.56 -15.65
C LEU A 217 -9.71 3.93 -15.26
N GLY A 218 -10.71 4.74 -14.89
CA GLY A 218 -12.06 4.26 -14.61
C GLY A 218 -12.30 3.78 -13.19
N PHE A 219 -11.49 4.19 -12.20
CA PHE A 219 -11.70 3.86 -10.79
C PHE A 219 -12.38 5.03 -10.05
N PRO A 220 -13.71 5.01 -9.84
CA PRO A 220 -14.50 6.16 -9.41
C PRO A 220 -14.48 6.40 -7.89
N GLN A 221 -13.59 5.77 -7.14
CA GLN A 221 -13.57 5.89 -5.67
C GLN A 221 -13.36 7.34 -5.21
N ALA A 222 -14.29 7.84 -4.39
CA ALA A 222 -14.34 9.23 -3.98
C ALA A 222 -13.42 9.56 -2.80
N ALA A 223 -13.07 8.58 -1.96
CA ALA A 223 -12.45 8.85 -0.66
C ALA A 223 -11.13 9.64 -0.76
N LEU A 224 -10.21 9.28 -1.67
CA LEU A 224 -8.97 10.03 -1.85
C LEU A 224 -9.22 11.46 -2.33
N ARG A 225 -10.17 11.65 -3.25
CA ARG A 225 -10.59 12.99 -3.70
C ARG A 225 -11.14 13.83 -2.56
N GLU A 226 -11.97 13.25 -1.71
CA GLU A 226 -12.56 13.95 -0.57
C GLU A 226 -11.51 14.30 0.48
N GLN A 227 -10.56 13.39 0.75
CA GLN A 227 -9.41 13.66 1.62
C GLN A 227 -8.56 14.83 1.10
N LEU A 228 -8.25 14.83 -0.21
CA LEU A 228 -7.50 15.93 -0.84
C LEU A 228 -8.29 17.24 -0.82
N ARG A 229 -9.61 17.21 -1.01
CA ARG A 229 -10.48 18.41 -0.88
C ARG A 229 -10.50 18.94 0.54
N ALA A 230 -10.66 18.07 1.52
CA ALA A 230 -10.63 18.46 2.93
C ALA A 230 -9.29 19.06 3.36
N ALA A 231 -8.19 18.60 2.74
CA ALA A 231 -6.86 19.16 2.94
C ALA A 231 -6.59 20.44 2.11
N GLY A 232 -7.54 20.91 1.27
CA GLY A 232 -7.35 22.04 0.36
C GLY A 232 -6.33 21.79 -0.75
N LYS A 233 -6.16 20.50 -1.14
CA LYS A 233 -5.15 20.05 -2.11
C LYS A 233 -5.74 19.43 -3.38
N TRP A 234 -7.06 19.42 -3.49
CA TRP A 234 -7.70 18.94 -4.71
C TRP A 234 -7.79 20.05 -5.76
N THR A 235 -7.40 19.72 -6.98
CA THR A 235 -7.73 20.46 -8.20
C THR A 235 -8.34 19.47 -9.17
N ASP A 236 -9.31 19.90 -9.97
CA ASP A 236 -9.88 19.02 -10.98
C ASP A 236 -8.85 18.68 -12.07
N PRO A 237 -8.91 17.47 -12.65
CA PRO A 237 -8.01 17.12 -13.75
C PRO A 237 -8.21 18.12 -14.90
N PRO A 238 -7.11 18.45 -15.64
CA PRO A 238 -7.26 19.27 -16.83
C PRO A 238 -8.27 18.60 -17.76
N THR A 239 -9.32 19.31 -18.10
CA THR A 239 -10.29 18.86 -19.10
C THR A 239 -9.53 18.63 -20.39
N SER A 240 -9.37 17.37 -20.78
CA SER A 240 -8.92 17.03 -22.13
C SER A 240 -10.01 17.52 -23.06
N THR A 241 -9.83 18.74 -23.56
CA THR A 241 -10.63 19.23 -24.69
C THR A 241 -10.17 18.44 -25.92
N THR A 242 -10.69 17.22 -26.04
CA THR A 242 -10.73 16.57 -27.33
C THR A 242 -11.75 17.39 -28.12
N ALA A 243 -11.28 18.47 -28.76
CA ALA A 243 -12.01 19.14 -29.78
C ALA A 243 -12.27 18.08 -30.86
N VAL A 244 -13.49 17.58 -30.92
CA VAL A 244 -14.00 16.90 -32.09
C VAL A 244 -14.10 17.96 -33.17
N PRO A 245 -13.29 17.95 -34.24
CA PRO A 245 -13.48 18.87 -35.35
C PRO A 245 -14.71 18.39 -36.14
N GLY A 246 -15.77 19.17 -36.11
CA GLY A 246 -16.76 19.16 -37.16
C GLY A 246 -17.96 18.24 -37.00
N ALA A 247 -18.94 18.66 -36.20
CA ALA A 247 -20.33 18.40 -36.58
C ALA A 247 -20.90 19.71 -37.10
N ALA A 248 -20.83 19.88 -38.39
CA ALA A 248 -21.57 20.92 -39.11
C ALA A 248 -23.06 20.73 -38.82
N GLN A 249 -23.67 21.81 -38.34
CA GLN A 249 -25.12 21.94 -38.26
C GLN A 249 -25.70 21.85 -39.67
N ASN A 250 -26.48 20.82 -39.94
CA ASN A 250 -27.50 20.84 -40.99
C ASN A 250 -28.85 20.75 -40.29
N SER A 251 -29.46 21.91 -40.13
CA SER A 251 -30.88 22.05 -40.03
C SER A 251 -31.47 21.83 -41.44
N ASP A 252 -32.39 20.85 -41.57
CA ASP A 252 -33.56 21.01 -42.39
C ASP A 252 -34.53 19.83 -42.25
N THR A 253 -35.67 20.17 -41.73
CA THR A 253 -37.07 19.83 -42.12
C THR A 253 -37.47 18.39 -42.49
N ALA A 254 -38.48 17.98 -41.77
CA ALA A 254 -39.79 17.45 -42.19
C ALA A 254 -39.98 15.92 -42.35
N SER A 255 -40.86 15.44 -41.51
CA SER A 255 -42.16 14.76 -41.81
C SER A 255 -42.18 13.28 -42.08
N ALA A 256 -43.08 12.66 -41.33
CA ALA A 256 -44.02 11.58 -41.64
C ALA A 256 -43.62 10.09 -41.42
N ALA A 257 -44.26 9.54 -40.42
CA ALA A 257 -45.05 8.29 -40.39
C ALA A 257 -44.46 6.97 -40.89
N GLY A 258 -44.46 5.99 -39.95
CA GLY A 258 -44.29 4.57 -40.31
C GLY A 258 -44.36 3.67 -39.12
N SER A 259 -45.53 3.18 -38.77
CA SER A 259 -45.86 2.10 -37.84
C SER A 259 -45.12 0.78 -38.20
N GLY A 260 -44.57 0.10 -37.21
CA GLY A 260 -43.95 -1.22 -37.38
C GLY A 260 -43.73 -1.94 -36.05
N SER A 261 -44.73 -2.67 -35.69
CA SER A 261 -44.85 -3.90 -34.90
C SER A 261 -43.67 -4.40 -34.08
N ALA A 262 -43.86 -4.48 -32.78
CA ALA A 262 -43.02 -5.13 -31.78
C ALA A 262 -43.22 -6.66 -31.85
N THR A 263 -42.10 -7.41 -31.75
CA THR A 263 -42.11 -8.85 -31.42
C THR A 263 -41.30 -9.04 -30.13
N PRO A 264 -41.83 -9.75 -29.11
CA PRO A 264 -41.15 -9.95 -27.84
C PRO A 264 -40.13 -11.11 -27.91
N PRO A 265 -39.10 -11.13 -27.03
CA PRO A 265 -38.12 -12.22 -26.96
C PRO A 265 -38.66 -13.42 -26.17
N PRO A 266 -38.13 -14.65 -26.41
CA PRO A 266 -38.60 -15.86 -25.77
C PRO A 266 -38.07 -16.05 -24.36
N GLU A 267 -38.91 -16.65 -23.61
CA GLU A 267 -38.90 -17.03 -22.20
C GLU A 267 -37.84 -18.11 -21.88
N ALA A 268 -37.23 -17.97 -20.68
CA ALA A 268 -36.29 -18.90 -20.09
C ALA A 268 -37.00 -20.19 -19.62
N ILE A 269 -36.34 -21.35 -19.85
CA ILE A 269 -36.78 -22.65 -19.29
C ILE A 269 -35.85 -23.01 -18.11
N PRO A 270 -36.38 -23.43 -16.97
CA PRO A 270 -35.59 -23.85 -15.82
C PRO A 270 -35.28 -25.34 -15.86
N LYS A 271 -34.03 -25.69 -15.50
CA LYS A 271 -33.70 -26.94 -14.80
C LYS A 271 -32.34 -26.77 -14.07
#